data_f444c12df4886db5c3b987e0c6fd54c0
#
_entry.id   f444c12df4886db5c3b987e0c6fd54c0
#
_cell.length_a   1.000
_cell.length_b   1.000
_cell.length_c   1.000
_cell.angle_alpha   90.00
_cell.angle_beta   90.00
_cell.angle_gamma   90.00
#
_symmetry.space_group_name_H-M   'P 1'
#
loop_
_entity.id
_entity.type
_entity.pdbx_description
1 polymer ?
#
loop_
_entity_poly.entity_id
_entity_poly.type
_entity_poly.pdbx_seq_one_letter_code
_entity_poly.pdbx_strand_id
1 'polypeptide(L)'
;EIVPVKEGHYFDGWYLNQDCTNKFDFSLPADASITIYAKWIENYTVIIPASISLNETSELKVEGINRGDKNLSVGLNRTAMSVSESNKLTLANTADTTVQCLAPLSWDGSETNPEKAILTLAPGSEITEGDAVMAIEAPENIQAGKYTGNVVFSIKYE
;
A
#
# COMPACT_ATOMS: atom_id res chain seq x y z
N GLU A 1 19.16 -28.52 -1.48
CA GLU A 1 18.98 -27.10 -1.84
C GLU A 1 19.03 -26.24 -0.58
N ILE A 2 19.80 -25.17 -0.57
CA ILE A 2 19.84 -24.20 0.51
C ILE A 2 18.86 -23.08 0.15
N VAL A 3 17.90 -22.79 1.05
CA VAL A 3 16.99 -21.67 0.93
C VAL A 3 17.56 -20.51 1.75
N PRO A 4 18.12 -19.47 1.12
CA PRO A 4 18.66 -18.32 1.82
C PRO A 4 17.50 -17.44 2.35
N VAL A 5 17.82 -16.57 3.33
CA VAL A 5 16.87 -15.60 3.89
C VAL A 5 17.39 -14.19 3.64
N LYS A 6 16.52 -13.30 3.15
CA LYS A 6 16.77 -11.86 3.01
C LYS A 6 15.58 -11.09 3.56
N GLU A 7 15.81 -10.22 4.52
CA GLU A 7 14.76 -9.42 5.14
C GLU A 7 13.97 -8.61 4.10
N GLY A 8 12.65 -8.59 4.23
CA GLY A 8 11.76 -7.87 3.33
C GLY A 8 11.58 -8.50 1.95
N HIS A 9 12.16 -9.68 1.70
CA HIS A 9 12.12 -10.33 0.40
C HIS A 9 11.77 -11.81 0.53
N TYR A 10 11.05 -12.28 -0.45
CA TYR A 10 10.76 -13.68 -0.70
C TYR A 10 11.78 -14.26 -1.69
N PHE A 11 12.23 -15.48 -1.42
CA PHE A 11 13.18 -16.20 -2.29
C PHE A 11 12.43 -16.95 -3.40
N ASP A 12 12.64 -16.56 -4.66
CA ASP A 12 11.98 -17.18 -5.83
C ASP A 12 12.76 -18.37 -6.40
N GLY A 13 14.02 -18.54 -6.03
CA GLY A 13 14.84 -19.65 -6.48
C GLY A 13 16.24 -19.26 -6.92
N TRP A 14 16.96 -20.27 -7.40
CA TRP A 14 18.31 -20.14 -7.94
C TRP A 14 18.29 -20.07 -9.47
N TYR A 15 19.16 -19.25 -10.04
CA TYR A 15 19.25 -19.01 -11.50
C TYR A 15 20.67 -19.11 -11.99
N LEU A 16 20.84 -19.54 -13.27
CA LEU A 16 22.14 -19.67 -13.93
C LEU A 16 22.73 -18.36 -14.44
N ASN A 17 21.90 -17.32 -14.53
CA ASN A 17 22.29 -16.00 -15.03
C ASN A 17 21.88 -14.88 -14.06
N GLN A 18 22.63 -13.79 -14.09
CA GLN A 18 22.40 -12.65 -13.21
C GLN A 18 21.04 -11.97 -13.42
N ASP A 19 20.50 -12.04 -14.64
CA ASP A 19 19.17 -11.49 -14.98
C ASP A 19 18.01 -12.35 -14.44
N CYS A 20 18.32 -13.49 -13.80
CA CYS A 20 17.36 -14.41 -13.20
C CYS A 20 16.23 -14.82 -14.16
N THR A 21 16.58 -15.13 -15.41
CA THR A 21 15.67 -15.61 -16.46
C THR A 21 15.78 -17.11 -16.72
N ASN A 22 16.91 -17.75 -16.33
CA ASN A 22 17.15 -19.19 -16.52
C ASN A 22 17.28 -19.87 -15.15
N LYS A 23 16.20 -20.50 -14.71
CA LYS A 23 16.13 -21.15 -13.39
C LYS A 23 17.05 -22.36 -13.32
N PHE A 24 17.79 -22.50 -12.23
CA PHE A 24 18.68 -23.63 -11.99
C PHE A 24 17.89 -24.87 -11.58
N ASP A 25 18.18 -26.00 -12.22
CA ASP A 25 17.58 -27.29 -11.90
C ASP A 25 18.55 -28.16 -11.10
N PHE A 26 18.27 -28.37 -9.82
CA PHE A 26 19.08 -29.20 -8.92
C PHE A 26 18.99 -30.70 -9.20
N SER A 27 18.09 -31.15 -10.08
CA SER A 27 17.99 -32.55 -10.48
C SER A 27 19.05 -32.97 -11.49
N LEU A 28 19.68 -32.00 -12.15
CA LEU A 28 20.72 -32.24 -13.12
C LEU A 28 22.09 -32.45 -12.43
N PRO A 29 22.91 -33.40 -12.92
CA PRO A 29 24.26 -33.59 -12.37
C PRO A 29 25.12 -32.36 -12.62
N ALA A 30 25.84 -31.90 -11.60
CA ALA A 30 26.78 -30.81 -11.71
C ALA A 30 28.19 -31.39 -12.01
N ASP A 31 28.58 -31.36 -13.25
CA ASP A 31 29.88 -31.88 -13.70
C ASP A 31 31.03 -30.87 -13.58
N ALA A 32 30.72 -29.61 -13.21
CA ALA A 32 31.69 -28.51 -13.07
C ALA A 32 31.27 -27.50 -12.00
N SER A 33 32.23 -26.68 -11.58
CA SER A 33 31.92 -25.49 -10.74
C SER A 33 31.07 -24.53 -11.51
N ILE A 34 29.87 -24.22 -10.97
CA ILE A 34 28.95 -23.25 -11.53
C ILE A 34 28.65 -22.13 -10.55
N THR A 35 28.38 -20.95 -11.08
CA THR A 35 27.86 -19.83 -10.29
C THR A 35 26.36 -19.76 -10.46
N ILE A 36 25.64 -19.70 -9.36
CA ILE A 36 24.18 -19.51 -9.36
C ILE A 36 23.80 -18.25 -8.63
N TYR A 37 22.70 -17.63 -9.04
CA TYR A 37 22.22 -16.35 -8.54
C TYR A 37 20.88 -16.54 -7.84
N ALA A 38 20.75 -15.97 -6.63
CA ALA A 38 19.52 -15.96 -5.88
C ALA A 38 18.59 -14.86 -6.43
N LYS A 39 17.37 -15.21 -6.80
CA LYS A 39 16.34 -14.23 -7.15
C LYS A 39 15.50 -13.88 -5.95
N TRP A 40 15.38 -12.57 -5.72
CA TRP A 40 14.64 -11.99 -4.62
C TRP A 40 13.49 -11.14 -5.14
N ILE A 41 12.31 -11.30 -4.56
CA ILE A 41 11.12 -10.52 -4.84
C ILE A 41 10.68 -9.86 -3.53
N GLU A 42 10.25 -8.60 -3.57
CA GLU A 42 9.71 -7.92 -2.39
C GLU A 42 8.49 -8.66 -1.83
N ASN A 43 8.39 -8.76 -0.51
CA ASN A 43 7.31 -9.49 0.18
C ASN A 43 5.94 -8.90 -0.13
N TYR A 44 5.85 -7.61 -0.41
CA TYR A 44 4.59 -6.98 -0.75
C TYR A 44 4.78 -5.83 -1.73
N THR A 45 3.68 -5.47 -2.37
CA THR A 45 3.54 -4.26 -3.18
C THR A 45 2.25 -3.56 -2.78
N VAL A 46 2.27 -2.24 -2.62
CA VAL A 46 1.08 -1.41 -2.42
C VAL A 46 1.07 -0.32 -3.48
N ILE A 47 -0.06 -0.19 -4.16
CA ILE A 47 -0.27 0.82 -5.20
C ILE A 47 -1.36 1.77 -4.72
N ILE A 48 -1.03 3.06 -4.65
CA ILE A 48 -1.92 4.13 -4.22
C ILE A 48 -1.75 5.30 -5.20
N PRO A 49 -2.83 5.90 -5.72
CA PRO A 49 -2.74 7.08 -6.56
C PRO A 49 -2.00 8.23 -5.85
N ALA A 50 -1.09 8.89 -6.56
CA ALA A 50 -0.31 10.00 -6.00
C ALA A 50 -1.14 11.26 -5.75
N SER A 51 -2.24 11.44 -6.48
CA SER A 51 -3.17 12.57 -6.33
C SER A 51 -4.54 12.24 -6.90
N ILE A 52 -5.56 12.85 -6.34
CA ILE A 52 -6.93 12.83 -6.87
C ILE A 52 -7.49 14.25 -6.87
N SER A 53 -8.42 14.51 -7.76
CA SER A 53 -9.20 15.77 -7.77
C SER A 53 -10.54 15.52 -7.12
N LEU A 54 -10.89 16.37 -6.15
CA LEU A 54 -12.13 16.27 -5.39
C LEU A 54 -13.15 17.27 -5.95
N ASN A 55 -14.15 16.77 -6.68
CA ASN A 55 -15.23 17.59 -7.24
C ASN A 55 -16.55 17.37 -6.50
N GLU A 56 -16.92 16.13 -6.30
CA GLU A 56 -18.09 15.70 -5.50
C GLU A 56 -17.58 14.65 -4.53
N THR A 57 -18.00 13.39 -4.67
CA THR A 57 -17.37 12.27 -3.99
C THR A 57 -16.31 11.69 -4.92
N SER A 58 -15.10 11.53 -4.43
CA SER A 58 -14.00 10.91 -5.17
C SER A 58 -13.57 9.62 -4.49
N GLU A 59 -13.23 8.64 -5.29
CA GLU A 59 -12.77 7.34 -4.82
C GLU A 59 -11.25 7.22 -4.99
N LEU A 60 -10.58 6.81 -3.93
CA LEU A 60 -9.17 6.47 -3.93
C LEU A 60 -9.03 4.97 -3.75
N LYS A 61 -8.55 4.31 -4.80
CA LYS A 61 -8.31 2.87 -4.80
C LYS A 61 -6.95 2.57 -4.19
N VAL A 62 -6.90 1.66 -3.24
CA VAL A 62 -5.69 1.08 -2.65
C VAL A 62 -5.60 -0.35 -3.11
N GLU A 63 -4.53 -0.71 -3.81
CA GLU A 63 -4.28 -2.07 -4.29
C GLU A 63 -3.08 -2.65 -3.56
N GLY A 64 -3.14 -3.93 -3.24
CA GLY A 64 -2.08 -4.64 -2.53
C GLY A 64 -1.79 -6.01 -3.09
N ILE A 65 -0.54 -6.43 -3.00
CA ILE A 65 -0.06 -7.76 -3.30
C ILE A 65 0.80 -8.21 -2.12
N ASN A 66 0.42 -9.31 -1.50
CA ASN A 66 1.18 -9.94 -0.42
C ASN A 66 1.77 -11.27 -0.91
N ARG A 67 3.10 -11.38 -0.95
CA ARG A 67 3.86 -12.56 -1.39
C ARG A 67 4.58 -13.25 -0.23
N GLY A 68 4.53 -12.64 0.95
CA GLY A 68 5.27 -13.12 2.10
C GLY A 68 4.39 -13.82 3.13
N ASP A 69 4.94 -14.02 4.30
CA ASP A 69 4.42 -14.85 5.38
C ASP A 69 3.73 -14.08 6.52
N LYS A 70 3.59 -12.75 6.36
CA LYS A 70 2.97 -11.87 7.36
C LYS A 70 1.76 -11.14 6.79
N ASN A 71 0.95 -10.58 7.67
CA ASN A 71 -0.16 -9.74 7.25
C ASN A 71 0.33 -8.41 6.67
N LEU A 72 -0.18 -8.05 5.50
CA LEU A 72 -0.04 -6.72 4.92
C LEU A 72 -1.28 -5.90 5.27
N SER A 73 -1.10 -4.76 5.91
CA SER A 73 -2.20 -3.83 6.16
C SER A 73 -1.85 -2.40 5.74
N VAL A 74 -2.83 -1.71 5.16
CA VAL A 74 -2.73 -0.32 4.74
C VAL A 74 -3.82 0.47 5.44
N GLY A 75 -3.43 1.46 6.21
CA GLY A 75 -4.32 2.35 6.95
C GLY A 75 -3.89 3.81 6.85
N LEU A 76 -4.59 4.71 7.54
CA LEU A 76 -4.19 6.11 7.63
C LEU A 76 -3.07 6.32 8.64
N ASN A 77 -2.07 7.10 8.27
CA ASN A 77 -1.09 7.61 9.21
C ASN A 77 -1.59 8.92 9.84
N ARG A 78 -2.39 8.78 10.90
CA ARG A 78 -3.06 9.90 11.57
C ARG A 78 -2.11 10.90 12.22
N THR A 79 -0.90 10.49 12.55
CA THR A 79 0.10 11.38 13.17
C THR A 79 0.83 12.23 12.13
N ALA A 80 0.82 11.84 10.88
CA ALA A 80 1.49 12.51 9.77
C ALA A 80 0.54 13.34 8.89
N MET A 81 -0.77 13.37 9.21
CA MET A 81 -1.78 14.11 8.46
C MET A 81 -2.76 14.82 9.40
N SER A 82 -3.40 15.87 8.88
CA SER A 82 -4.45 16.59 9.63
C SER A 82 -5.81 15.94 9.39
N VAL A 83 -6.16 14.98 10.25
CA VAL A 83 -7.43 14.25 10.22
C VAL A 83 -8.02 14.16 11.63
N SER A 84 -9.34 14.35 11.74
CA SER A 84 -10.05 14.21 13.02
C SER A 84 -10.23 12.72 13.40
N GLU A 85 -10.60 12.46 14.66
CA GLU A 85 -10.95 11.12 15.14
C GLU A 85 -12.11 10.49 14.36
N SER A 86 -13.02 11.32 13.82
CA SER A 86 -14.15 10.90 12.97
C SER A 86 -13.83 10.86 11.48
N ASN A 87 -12.56 10.69 11.08
CA ASN A 87 -12.11 10.60 9.69
C ASN A 87 -12.47 11.81 8.82
N LYS A 88 -12.35 13.03 9.34
CA LYS A 88 -12.50 14.25 8.53
C LYS A 88 -11.13 14.84 8.24
N LEU A 89 -10.74 14.83 6.97
CA LEU A 89 -9.49 15.39 6.47
C LEU A 89 -9.59 16.92 6.44
N THR A 90 -8.60 17.61 6.99
CA THR A 90 -8.50 19.06 6.88
C THR A 90 -7.95 19.45 5.51
N LEU A 91 -8.69 20.28 4.80
CA LEU A 91 -8.25 20.92 3.55
C LEU A 91 -8.03 22.41 3.83
N ALA A 92 -6.93 22.96 3.34
CA ALA A 92 -6.61 24.38 3.46
C ALA A 92 -6.75 25.09 2.12
N ASN A 93 -7.25 26.33 2.16
CA ASN A 93 -7.30 27.17 0.98
C ASN A 93 -5.88 27.57 0.54
N THR A 94 -5.60 27.46 -0.74
CA THR A 94 -4.25 27.71 -1.29
C THR A 94 -3.83 29.18 -1.25
N ALA A 95 -4.78 30.12 -1.22
CA ALA A 95 -4.51 31.55 -1.12
C ALA A 95 -4.40 32.04 0.33
N ASP A 96 -5.15 31.41 1.24
CA ASP A 96 -5.14 31.72 2.67
C ASP A 96 -5.30 30.43 3.48
N THR A 97 -4.21 29.89 3.96
CA THR A 97 -4.18 28.62 4.69
C THR A 97 -4.89 28.63 6.05
N THR A 98 -5.29 29.80 6.55
CA THR A 98 -6.12 29.94 7.75
C THR A 98 -7.58 29.58 7.47
N VAL A 99 -8.00 29.66 6.20
CA VAL A 99 -9.32 29.25 5.74
C VAL A 99 -9.28 27.75 5.45
N GLN A 100 -9.98 26.98 6.26
CA GLN A 100 -9.97 25.53 6.22
C GLN A 100 -11.38 24.96 6.12
N CYS A 101 -11.49 23.75 5.58
CA CYS A 101 -12.71 22.96 5.56
C CYS A 101 -12.39 21.49 5.83
N LEU A 102 -13.43 20.69 6.04
CA LEU A 102 -13.29 19.29 6.40
C LEU A 102 -13.93 18.41 5.31
N ALA A 103 -13.16 17.47 4.78
CA ALA A 103 -13.60 16.46 3.82
C ALA A 103 -13.77 15.10 4.53
N PRO A 104 -14.97 14.54 4.62
CA PRO A 104 -15.18 13.23 5.21
C PRO A 104 -14.46 12.12 4.41
N LEU A 105 -13.80 11.22 5.11
CA LEU A 105 -13.20 10.00 4.57
C LEU A 105 -14.00 8.80 5.05
N SER A 106 -14.30 7.85 4.16
CA SER A 106 -14.97 6.62 4.52
C SER A 106 -14.46 5.43 3.71
N TRP A 107 -14.44 4.25 4.34
CA TRP A 107 -14.14 2.96 3.71
C TRP A 107 -14.87 1.86 4.49
N ASP A 108 -14.87 0.65 3.99
CA ASP A 108 -15.57 -0.46 4.60
C ASP A 108 -15.26 -0.64 6.09
N GLY A 109 -16.25 -0.53 6.92
CA GLY A 109 -16.19 -0.66 8.38
C GLY A 109 -15.59 0.54 9.12
N SER A 110 -15.22 1.64 8.44
CA SER A 110 -14.71 2.86 9.08
C SER A 110 -15.74 3.59 9.93
N GLU A 111 -17.03 3.38 9.68
CA GLU A 111 -18.16 3.97 10.44
C GLU A 111 -18.22 3.43 11.88
N THR A 112 -17.87 2.16 12.08
CA THR A 112 -17.86 1.50 13.39
C THR A 112 -16.48 1.51 14.04
N ASN A 113 -15.42 1.52 13.23
CA ASN A 113 -14.03 1.60 13.67
C ASN A 113 -13.25 2.57 12.78
N PRO A 114 -13.14 3.86 13.18
CA PRO A 114 -12.41 4.87 12.41
C PRO A 114 -10.92 4.57 12.18
N GLU A 115 -10.34 3.70 13.00
CA GLU A 115 -8.92 3.30 12.91
C GLU A 115 -8.72 1.98 12.14
N LYS A 116 -9.81 1.36 11.65
CA LYS A 116 -9.71 0.14 10.85
C LYS A 116 -8.79 0.36 9.65
N ALA A 117 -7.96 -0.62 9.34
CA ALA A 117 -7.18 -0.60 8.10
C ALA A 117 -8.11 -0.55 6.87
N ILE A 118 -7.70 0.19 5.86
CA ILE A 118 -8.43 0.32 4.58
C ILE A 118 -8.34 -1.00 3.81
N LEU A 119 -7.14 -1.58 3.76
CA LEU A 119 -6.87 -2.87 3.14
C LEU A 119 -6.09 -3.75 4.10
N THR A 120 -6.48 -5.03 4.18
CA THR A 120 -5.72 -6.06 4.91
C THR A 120 -5.66 -7.31 4.06
N LEU A 121 -4.44 -7.82 3.82
CA LEU A 121 -4.18 -9.06 3.10
C LEU A 121 -3.42 -10.03 4.00
N ALA A 122 -4.08 -11.12 4.38
CA ALA A 122 -3.44 -12.19 5.12
C ALA A 122 -2.41 -12.94 4.26
N PRO A 123 -1.39 -13.54 4.87
CA PRO A 123 -0.49 -14.44 4.14
C PRO A 123 -1.25 -15.67 3.68
N GLY A 124 -0.87 -16.21 2.53
CA GLY A 124 -1.42 -17.44 1.97
C GLY A 124 -0.33 -18.41 1.57
N SER A 125 -0.72 -19.60 1.14
CA SER A 125 0.19 -20.56 0.51
C SER A 125 0.66 -20.09 -0.88
N GLU A 126 -0.05 -19.13 -1.45
CA GLU A 126 0.20 -18.47 -2.71
C GLU A 126 0.14 -16.95 -2.52
N ILE A 127 0.40 -16.21 -3.59
CA ILE A 127 0.30 -14.74 -3.61
C ILE A 127 -1.15 -14.34 -3.30
N THR A 128 -1.34 -13.44 -2.34
CA THR A 128 -2.64 -12.86 -2.01
C THR A 128 -2.71 -11.45 -2.60
N GLU A 129 -3.74 -11.20 -3.39
CA GLU A 129 -3.99 -9.89 -4.01
C GLU A 129 -5.36 -9.36 -3.56
N GLY A 130 -5.49 -8.06 -3.50
CA GLY A 130 -6.75 -7.42 -3.19
C GLY A 130 -6.71 -5.91 -3.32
N ASP A 131 -7.87 -5.34 -3.28
CA ASP A 131 -8.05 -3.90 -3.32
C ASP A 131 -9.13 -3.43 -2.35
N ALA A 132 -9.08 -2.16 -2.01
CA ALA A 132 -10.08 -1.47 -1.22
C ALA A 132 -10.24 -0.04 -1.73
N VAL A 133 -11.40 0.53 -1.51
CA VAL A 133 -11.73 1.89 -1.92
C VAL A 133 -11.97 2.76 -0.69
N MET A 134 -11.33 3.92 -0.65
CA MET A 134 -11.61 4.98 0.29
C MET A 134 -12.34 6.11 -0.45
N ALA A 135 -13.54 6.43 -0.03
CA ALA A 135 -14.29 7.58 -0.51
C ALA A 135 -13.84 8.85 0.22
N ILE A 136 -13.74 9.95 -0.50
CA ILE A 136 -13.48 11.29 0.02
C ILE A 136 -14.61 12.18 -0.48
N GLU A 137 -15.43 12.69 0.45
CA GLU A 137 -16.53 13.57 0.12
C GLU A 137 -16.09 15.02 0.02
N ALA A 138 -16.59 15.75 -0.96
CA ALA A 138 -16.33 17.18 -1.08
C ALA A 138 -17.00 17.93 0.08
N PRO A 139 -16.30 18.87 0.70
CA PRO A 139 -16.90 19.70 1.76
C PRO A 139 -18.04 20.55 1.21
N GLU A 140 -19.11 20.67 1.99
CA GLU A 140 -20.23 21.54 1.67
C GLU A 140 -20.09 22.93 2.31
N ASN A 141 -20.75 23.92 1.71
CA ASN A 141 -20.89 25.30 2.25
C ASN A 141 -19.55 25.98 2.58
N ILE A 142 -18.54 25.80 1.72
CA ILE A 142 -17.22 26.39 1.85
C ILE A 142 -17.11 27.72 1.13
N GLN A 143 -16.15 28.56 1.53
CA GLN A 143 -15.83 29.79 0.81
C GLN A 143 -15.26 29.45 -0.58
N ALA A 144 -15.50 30.33 -1.55
CA ALA A 144 -14.94 30.17 -2.88
C ALA A 144 -13.40 30.14 -2.81
N GLY A 145 -12.78 29.20 -3.53
CA GLY A 145 -11.33 29.07 -3.57
C GLY A 145 -10.90 27.67 -3.97
N LYS A 146 -9.59 27.50 -4.10
CA LYS A 146 -8.94 26.21 -4.30
C LYS A 146 -8.42 25.69 -2.97
N TYR A 147 -8.74 24.44 -2.66
CA TYR A 147 -8.32 23.79 -1.42
C TYR A 147 -7.43 22.58 -1.70
N THR A 148 -6.50 22.32 -0.81
CA THR A 148 -5.62 21.14 -0.86
C THR A 148 -5.47 20.51 0.51
N GLY A 149 -5.23 19.21 0.53
CA GLY A 149 -4.88 18.43 1.72
C GLY A 149 -4.08 17.21 1.33
N ASN A 150 -3.46 16.58 2.31
CA ASN A 150 -2.64 15.39 2.11
C ASN A 150 -3.23 14.21 2.89
N VAL A 151 -3.42 13.08 2.20
CA VAL A 151 -3.69 11.79 2.83
C VAL A 151 -2.36 11.07 2.95
N VAL A 152 -2.01 10.65 4.16
CA VAL A 152 -0.79 9.89 4.42
C VAL A 152 -1.16 8.50 4.88
N PHE A 153 -0.60 7.50 4.22
CA PHE A 153 -0.86 6.10 4.52
C PHE A 153 0.24 5.51 5.41
N SER A 154 -0.16 4.55 6.23
CA SER A 154 0.73 3.69 7.00
C SER A 154 0.62 2.28 6.44
N ILE A 155 1.74 1.72 6.02
CA ILE A 155 1.84 0.33 5.56
C ILE A 155 2.52 -0.47 6.66
N LYS A 156 1.89 -1.56 7.09
CA LYS A 156 2.42 -2.49 8.09
C LYS A 156 2.52 -3.88 7.47
N TYR A 157 3.62 -4.54 7.77
CA TYR A 157 3.88 -5.92 7.38
C TYR A 157 4.34 -6.71 8.61
N GLU A 158 3.40 -7.34 9.33
CA GLU A 158 3.60 -7.95 10.66
C GLU A 158 2.75 -9.22 10.91
#